data_a44db3d109e3c94ae971323ebb938726
#
_entry.id   a44db3d109e3c94ae971323ebb938726
#
_cell.length_a   1.000
_cell.length_b   1.000
_cell.length_c   1.000
_cell.angle_alpha   90.00
_cell.angle_beta   90.00
_cell.angle_gamma   90.00
#
_symmetry.space_group_name_H-M   'P 1'
#
loop_
_entity.id
_entity.type
_entity.pdbx_description
1 polymer ?
#
loop_
_entity_poly.entity_id
_entity_poly.type
_entity_poly.pdbx_seq_one_letter_code
_entity_poly.pdbx_strand_id
1 'polypeptide(L)'
;MRCGLLGRTLSHSHSPLLHSLLGSYDYTLFEISPEQVEDFLRSGPWDGLNVTIPYKRTAYALCDSLSPAAREAGNVNTLLRRPDGSLYGDNTDAFGFSYLLEKSGISVAGREVLVLGTGGAAQTVCSVLHRLGAHIAAGYHTVPPCTETLRRTVTDFFPISAPNRHQNAPIVINATPVGMYPHNGRAPVNLADFPHCEAVFDLIYNPLRTALLLQAETLEIQGFNGLPMLCAQAAAAASVFTGAPVSYEKIRRAEDTLRRKLENIILIGMPGSGKTTLARLLAKDLGRECLDCDEELLRRTGLTAEEFLIKQGEAAFRQTETEILRDLGKRWGTVLSTGGGCVTRPENRTLLRQNGRVLWLQRDPDKLALSGRPLLRNTTPRALYEARKDLYADFCDEAASNNADPARGLAQIKEILEKS
;
A
#
# COMPACT_ATOMS: atom_id res chain seq x y z
N MET A 1 -19.37 -12.88 20.40
CA MET A 1 -19.40 -13.22 18.97
C MET A 1 -17.97 -13.50 18.53
N ARG A 2 -17.72 -14.65 17.93
CA ARG A 2 -16.41 -15.06 17.42
C ARG A 2 -16.35 -14.79 15.93
N CYS A 3 -15.59 -13.81 15.53
CA CYS A 3 -15.38 -13.44 14.12
C CYS A 3 -13.96 -13.75 13.68
N GLY A 4 -13.71 -13.70 12.37
CA GLY A 4 -12.36 -13.89 11.89
C GLY A 4 -12.21 -13.75 10.38
N LEU A 5 -10.98 -13.95 9.91
CA LEU A 5 -10.62 -14.00 8.50
C LEU A 5 -10.21 -15.41 8.13
N LEU A 6 -10.85 -15.97 7.11
CA LEU A 6 -10.50 -17.25 6.51
C LEU A 6 -9.68 -17.06 5.25
N GLY A 7 -8.53 -17.71 5.18
CA GLY A 7 -7.68 -17.75 4.00
C GLY A 7 -6.69 -18.90 4.03
N ARG A 8 -5.89 -19.07 2.98
CA ARG A 8 -4.84 -20.09 2.94
C ARG A 8 -3.58 -19.66 3.67
N THR A 9 -3.20 -18.37 3.56
CA THR A 9 -2.02 -17.76 4.20
C THR A 9 -2.38 -16.32 4.57
N LEU A 10 -2.24 -15.95 5.83
CA LEU A 10 -2.74 -14.70 6.40
C LEU A 10 -1.69 -13.93 7.20
N SER A 11 -0.42 -14.32 7.15
CA SER A 11 0.69 -13.83 7.98
C SER A 11 0.88 -12.30 8.01
N HIS A 12 0.33 -11.58 7.03
CA HIS A 12 0.47 -10.12 6.90
C HIS A 12 -0.88 -9.39 6.89
N SER A 13 -1.94 -10.01 7.42
CA SER A 13 -3.27 -9.40 7.43
C SER A 13 -3.42 -8.33 8.51
N HIS A 14 -3.95 -7.17 8.11
CA HIS A 14 -4.31 -6.08 9.01
C HIS A 14 -5.78 -6.16 9.49
N SER A 15 -6.53 -7.18 9.09
CA SER A 15 -7.93 -7.35 9.47
C SER A 15 -8.16 -7.38 10.98
N PRO A 16 -7.34 -8.05 11.82
CA PRO A 16 -7.54 -8.02 13.27
C PRO A 16 -7.48 -6.60 13.84
N LEU A 17 -6.52 -5.78 13.39
CA LEU A 17 -6.45 -4.38 13.81
C LEU A 17 -7.68 -3.59 13.35
N LEU A 18 -8.08 -3.72 12.08
CA LEU A 18 -9.25 -3.00 11.57
C LEU A 18 -10.50 -3.37 12.34
N HIS A 19 -10.75 -4.65 12.56
CA HIS A 19 -11.93 -5.11 13.26
C HIS A 19 -11.93 -4.72 14.74
N SER A 20 -10.76 -4.59 15.40
CA SER A 20 -10.67 -4.03 16.76
C SER A 20 -11.04 -2.53 16.82
N LEU A 21 -10.87 -1.79 15.75
CA LEU A 21 -11.28 -0.38 15.63
C LEU A 21 -12.77 -0.22 15.27
N LEU A 22 -13.35 -1.22 14.59
CA LEU A 22 -14.68 -1.13 13.98
C LEU A 22 -15.77 -1.79 14.79
N GLY A 23 -15.47 -2.82 15.57
CA GLY A 23 -16.43 -3.59 16.35
C GLY A 23 -15.92 -4.02 17.71
N SER A 24 -16.82 -4.55 18.56
CA SER A 24 -16.50 -5.10 19.88
C SER A 24 -16.77 -6.60 19.88
N TYR A 25 -15.94 -7.36 19.19
CA TYR A 25 -15.99 -8.82 19.08
C TYR A 25 -14.57 -9.38 18.91
N ASP A 26 -14.40 -10.66 19.26
CA ASP A 26 -13.11 -11.33 19.02
C ASP A 26 -12.90 -11.58 17.54
N TYR A 27 -11.68 -11.29 17.03
CA TYR A 27 -11.35 -11.48 15.64
C TYR A 27 -10.05 -12.29 15.45
N THR A 28 -10.18 -13.48 14.85
CA THR A 28 -9.12 -14.48 14.72
C THR A 28 -8.76 -14.71 13.25
N LEU A 29 -7.49 -15.05 12.98
CA LEU A 29 -7.05 -15.49 11.66
C LEU A 29 -7.15 -17.01 11.57
N PHE A 30 -7.86 -17.53 10.57
CA PHE A 30 -8.05 -18.95 10.30
C PHE A 30 -7.33 -19.32 8.99
N GLU A 31 -6.16 -19.93 9.13
CA GLU A 31 -5.42 -20.50 7.99
C GLU A 31 -5.84 -21.97 7.84
N ILE A 32 -6.63 -22.24 6.82
CA ILE A 32 -7.27 -23.55 6.57
C ILE A 32 -6.83 -24.07 5.21
N SER A 33 -6.52 -25.36 5.11
CA SER A 33 -6.16 -25.99 3.84
C SER A 33 -7.37 -26.16 2.92
N PRO A 34 -7.18 -26.27 1.58
CA PRO A 34 -8.30 -26.48 0.65
C PRO A 34 -9.16 -27.71 0.95
N GLU A 35 -8.55 -28.77 1.50
CA GLU A 35 -9.23 -30.01 1.81
C GLU A 35 -10.17 -29.89 3.01
N GLN A 36 -9.90 -28.95 3.92
CA GLN A 36 -10.62 -28.76 5.18
C GLN A 36 -11.61 -27.58 5.14
N VAL A 37 -11.58 -26.77 4.07
CA VAL A 37 -12.31 -25.49 4.03
C VAL A 37 -13.83 -25.67 4.10
N GLU A 38 -14.40 -26.67 3.43
CA GLU A 38 -15.85 -26.89 3.42
C GLU A 38 -16.36 -27.29 4.80
N ASP A 39 -15.67 -28.23 5.48
CA ASP A 39 -16.00 -28.66 6.83
C ASP A 39 -15.87 -27.51 7.82
N PHE A 40 -14.81 -26.68 7.68
CA PHE A 40 -14.63 -25.50 8.50
C PHE A 40 -15.73 -24.46 8.29
N LEU A 41 -16.15 -24.22 7.04
CA LEU A 41 -17.25 -23.31 6.72
C LEU A 41 -18.58 -23.79 7.31
N ARG A 42 -18.85 -25.10 7.30
CA ARG A 42 -20.10 -25.67 7.85
C ARG A 42 -20.12 -25.72 9.37
N SER A 43 -19.05 -26.16 10.02
CA SER A 43 -19.02 -26.53 11.42
C SER A 43 -17.92 -25.88 12.25
N GLY A 44 -17.09 -25.04 11.70
CA GLY A 44 -16.04 -24.33 12.42
C GLY A 44 -16.55 -23.42 13.54
N PRO A 45 -15.69 -23.05 14.50
CA PRO A 45 -16.06 -22.32 15.72
C PRO A 45 -16.12 -20.79 15.48
N TRP A 46 -16.94 -20.35 14.54
CA TRP A 46 -17.12 -18.94 14.19
C TRP A 46 -18.60 -18.58 14.04
N ASP A 47 -18.93 -17.32 14.29
CA ASP A 47 -20.26 -16.72 14.12
C ASP A 47 -20.30 -15.81 12.91
N GLY A 48 -19.22 -15.00 12.69
CA GLY A 48 -19.02 -14.13 11.53
C GLY A 48 -17.64 -14.35 10.91
N LEU A 49 -17.54 -14.38 9.57
CA LEU A 49 -16.30 -14.71 8.90
C LEU A 49 -16.07 -13.85 7.65
N ASN A 50 -14.95 -13.15 7.60
CA ASN A 50 -14.46 -12.66 6.32
C ASN A 50 -13.74 -13.79 5.58
N VAL A 51 -13.83 -13.80 4.27
CA VAL A 51 -13.23 -14.82 3.39
C VAL A 51 -12.35 -14.15 2.34
N THR A 52 -11.10 -14.60 2.24
CA THR A 52 -10.19 -14.15 1.21
C THR A 52 -9.75 -15.28 0.28
N ILE A 53 -8.80 -15.00 -0.60
CA ILE A 53 -8.24 -15.95 -1.57
C ILE A 53 -7.73 -17.22 -0.85
N PRO A 54 -8.03 -18.42 -1.40
CA PRO A 54 -8.76 -18.70 -2.64
C PRO A 54 -10.25 -19.02 -2.45
N TYR A 55 -10.84 -18.82 -1.26
CA TYR A 55 -12.07 -19.47 -0.79
C TYR A 55 -13.38 -18.72 -1.05
N LYS A 56 -13.34 -17.51 -1.67
CA LYS A 56 -14.55 -16.67 -1.90
C LYS A 56 -15.64 -17.37 -2.72
N ARG A 57 -15.25 -18.21 -3.70
CA ARG A 57 -16.21 -18.96 -4.52
C ARG A 57 -16.76 -20.19 -3.79
N THR A 58 -15.93 -20.88 -3.04
CA THR A 58 -16.36 -22.00 -2.17
C THR A 58 -17.37 -21.51 -1.14
N ALA A 59 -17.07 -20.40 -0.49
CA ALA A 59 -18.01 -19.76 0.44
C ALA A 59 -19.34 -19.38 -0.22
N TYR A 60 -19.30 -18.82 -1.44
CA TYR A 60 -20.51 -18.49 -2.21
C TYR A 60 -21.40 -19.71 -2.46
N ALA A 61 -20.79 -20.84 -2.85
CA ALA A 61 -21.52 -22.07 -3.16
C ALA A 61 -22.19 -22.72 -1.93
N LEU A 62 -21.70 -22.41 -0.72
CA LEU A 62 -22.20 -22.99 0.53
C LEU A 62 -23.24 -22.11 1.24
N CYS A 63 -23.55 -20.91 0.74
CA CYS A 63 -24.50 -20.01 1.35
C CYS A 63 -25.94 -20.43 1.08
N ASP A 64 -26.78 -20.45 2.13
CA ASP A 64 -28.23 -20.66 2.03
C ASP A 64 -28.95 -19.41 1.51
N SER A 65 -28.39 -18.25 1.77
CA SER A 65 -28.91 -16.96 1.27
C SER A 65 -27.76 -15.98 0.98
N LEU A 66 -27.98 -15.10 0.01
CA LEU A 66 -26.99 -14.17 -0.49
C LEU A 66 -27.53 -12.74 -0.52
N SER A 67 -26.67 -11.76 -0.24
CA SER A 67 -26.97 -10.35 -0.51
C SER A 67 -27.10 -10.07 -2.03
N PRO A 68 -27.72 -8.97 -2.43
CA PRO A 68 -27.70 -8.52 -3.82
C PRO A 68 -26.27 -8.34 -4.35
N ALA A 69 -25.37 -7.75 -3.58
CA ALA A 69 -23.97 -7.54 -3.95
C ALA A 69 -23.22 -8.86 -4.18
N ALA A 70 -23.44 -9.87 -3.34
CA ALA A 70 -22.81 -11.17 -3.50
C ALA A 70 -23.31 -11.89 -4.78
N ARG A 71 -24.62 -11.81 -5.07
CA ARG A 71 -25.20 -12.38 -6.31
C ARG A 71 -24.65 -11.69 -7.55
N GLU A 72 -24.59 -10.37 -7.56
CA GLU A 72 -24.06 -9.60 -8.67
C GLU A 72 -22.57 -9.89 -8.92
N ALA A 73 -21.76 -9.96 -7.85
CA ALA A 73 -20.33 -10.23 -7.94
C ALA A 73 -20.00 -11.71 -8.21
N GLY A 74 -20.93 -12.65 -7.95
CA GLY A 74 -20.71 -14.09 -8.08
C GLY A 74 -19.68 -14.65 -7.10
N ASN A 75 -19.45 -13.97 -5.98
CA ASN A 75 -18.56 -14.41 -4.92
C ASN A 75 -18.91 -13.76 -3.57
N VAL A 76 -18.41 -14.35 -2.48
CA VAL A 76 -18.64 -13.92 -1.10
C VAL A 76 -17.30 -13.64 -0.43
N ASN A 77 -17.21 -12.52 0.28
CA ASN A 77 -16.07 -12.20 1.14
C ASN A 77 -16.47 -12.06 2.63
N THR A 78 -17.78 -12.16 2.94
CA THR A 78 -18.30 -12.03 4.31
C THR A 78 -19.42 -13.03 4.52
N LEU A 79 -19.34 -13.82 5.61
CA LEU A 79 -20.33 -14.81 6.01
C LEU A 79 -20.83 -14.48 7.41
N LEU A 80 -22.13 -14.71 7.64
CA LEU A 80 -22.75 -14.69 8.97
C LEU A 80 -23.51 -15.99 9.16
N ARG A 81 -23.25 -16.69 10.28
CA ARG A 81 -24.03 -17.84 10.70
C ARG A 81 -25.21 -17.36 11.51
N ARG A 82 -26.41 -17.64 11.05
CA ARG A 82 -27.64 -17.26 11.73
C ARG A 82 -27.95 -18.22 12.89
N PRO A 83 -28.85 -17.83 13.82
CA PRO A 83 -29.22 -18.70 14.96
C PRO A 83 -29.83 -20.06 14.57
N ASP A 84 -30.43 -20.15 13.38
CA ASP A 84 -30.97 -21.40 12.82
C ASP A 84 -29.89 -22.27 12.14
N GLY A 85 -28.64 -21.85 12.18
CA GLY A 85 -27.50 -22.52 11.54
C GLY A 85 -27.30 -22.20 10.07
N SER A 86 -28.21 -21.48 9.41
CA SER A 86 -28.08 -21.09 8.01
C SER A 86 -26.97 -20.08 7.77
N LEU A 87 -26.33 -20.17 6.59
CA LEU A 87 -25.25 -19.28 6.18
C LEU A 87 -25.76 -18.16 5.28
N TYR A 88 -25.60 -16.93 5.75
CA TYR A 88 -25.80 -15.73 4.94
C TYR A 88 -24.46 -15.26 4.38
N GLY A 89 -24.40 -15.02 3.04
CA GLY A 89 -23.23 -14.54 2.35
C GLY A 89 -23.40 -13.12 1.81
N ASP A 90 -22.37 -12.30 2.01
CA ASP A 90 -22.31 -10.93 1.48
C ASP A 90 -21.00 -10.68 0.74
N ASN A 91 -20.99 -9.63 -0.10
CA ASN A 91 -19.79 -9.12 -0.75
C ASN A 91 -19.55 -7.67 -0.33
N THR A 92 -18.86 -7.49 0.79
CA THR A 92 -18.54 -6.17 1.33
C THR A 92 -17.43 -5.45 0.58
N ASP A 93 -16.68 -6.14 -0.32
CA ASP A 93 -15.74 -5.49 -1.24
C ASP A 93 -16.48 -4.54 -2.21
N ALA A 94 -17.76 -4.83 -2.55
CA ALA A 94 -18.58 -3.95 -3.37
C ALA A 94 -18.85 -2.59 -2.69
N PHE A 95 -19.15 -2.60 -1.39
CA PHE A 95 -19.25 -1.37 -0.58
C PHE A 95 -17.90 -0.68 -0.50
N GLY A 96 -16.84 -1.43 -0.23
CA GLY A 96 -15.46 -0.90 -0.13
C GLY A 96 -15.04 -0.15 -1.39
N PHE A 97 -15.29 -0.74 -2.57
CA PHE A 97 -14.96 -0.10 -3.84
C PHE A 97 -15.86 1.10 -4.15
N SER A 98 -17.15 1.03 -3.84
CA SER A 98 -18.06 2.17 -3.97
C SER A 98 -17.62 3.35 -3.12
N TYR A 99 -17.19 3.10 -1.86
CA TYR A 99 -16.62 4.11 -0.97
C TYR A 99 -15.34 4.74 -1.52
N LEU A 100 -14.44 3.92 -2.10
CA LEU A 100 -13.21 4.41 -2.74
C LEU A 100 -13.54 5.35 -3.91
N LEU A 101 -14.50 4.98 -4.78
CA LEU A 101 -14.95 5.83 -5.89
C LEU A 101 -15.59 7.14 -5.39
N GLU A 102 -16.48 7.06 -4.41
CA GLU A 102 -17.11 8.24 -3.81
C GLU A 102 -16.08 9.20 -3.22
N LYS A 103 -15.13 8.66 -2.45
CA LYS A 103 -14.04 9.43 -1.86
C LYS A 103 -13.11 10.08 -2.89
N SER A 104 -12.91 9.45 -4.03
CA SER A 104 -12.08 9.98 -5.11
C SER A 104 -12.72 11.16 -5.85
N GLY A 105 -14.04 11.28 -5.81
CA GLY A 105 -14.80 12.25 -6.61
C GLY A 105 -14.82 11.95 -8.12
N ILE A 106 -14.25 10.81 -8.57
CA ILE A 106 -14.20 10.45 -9.99
C ILE A 106 -15.52 9.82 -10.42
N SER A 107 -16.19 10.44 -11.40
CA SER A 107 -17.37 9.87 -12.04
C SER A 107 -16.97 8.83 -13.08
N VAL A 108 -17.64 7.67 -13.06
CA VAL A 108 -17.41 6.56 -14.01
C VAL A 108 -18.57 6.39 -15.01
N ALA A 109 -19.69 7.04 -14.78
CA ALA A 109 -20.91 6.89 -15.58
C ALA A 109 -20.67 7.33 -17.04
N GLY A 110 -20.97 6.45 -18.00
CA GLY A 110 -20.77 6.70 -19.42
C GLY A 110 -19.31 6.76 -19.87
N ARG A 111 -18.34 6.47 -19.00
CA ARG A 111 -16.91 6.52 -19.33
C ARG A 111 -16.33 5.13 -19.53
N GLU A 112 -15.32 5.05 -20.37
CA GLU A 112 -14.52 3.84 -20.52
C GLU A 112 -13.64 3.65 -19.28
N VAL A 113 -13.68 2.43 -18.72
CA VAL A 113 -12.89 2.02 -17.55
C VAL A 113 -12.13 0.77 -17.87
N LEU A 114 -10.82 0.85 -17.78
CA LEU A 114 -9.92 -0.28 -17.99
C LEU A 114 -9.68 -1.00 -16.67
N VAL A 115 -10.16 -2.22 -16.52
CA VAL A 115 -9.95 -3.06 -15.33
C VAL A 115 -8.88 -4.10 -15.65
N LEU A 116 -7.73 -4.02 -14.99
CA LEU A 116 -6.63 -4.96 -15.14
C LEU A 116 -6.82 -6.11 -14.15
N GLY A 117 -7.08 -7.32 -14.67
CA GLY A 117 -7.35 -8.51 -13.87
C GLY A 117 -8.77 -9.02 -14.03
N THR A 118 -8.97 -10.31 -13.72
CA THR A 118 -10.23 -11.05 -13.88
C THR A 118 -10.55 -11.95 -12.69
N GLY A 119 -9.84 -11.75 -11.57
CA GLY A 119 -10.04 -12.47 -10.30
C GLY A 119 -11.29 -11.98 -9.53
N GLY A 120 -11.47 -12.49 -8.31
CA GLY A 120 -12.62 -12.14 -7.47
C GLY A 120 -12.79 -10.65 -7.19
N ALA A 121 -11.69 -9.92 -6.96
CA ALA A 121 -11.74 -8.46 -6.77
C ALA A 121 -12.19 -7.76 -8.06
N ALA A 122 -11.64 -8.16 -9.23
CA ALA A 122 -12.04 -7.62 -10.52
C ALA A 122 -13.53 -7.86 -10.82
N GLN A 123 -14.06 -9.05 -10.50
CA GLN A 123 -15.48 -9.35 -10.66
C GLN A 123 -16.37 -8.41 -9.84
N THR A 124 -15.99 -8.16 -8.59
CA THR A 124 -16.70 -7.22 -7.72
C THR A 124 -16.62 -5.78 -8.27
N VAL A 125 -15.42 -5.34 -8.68
CA VAL A 125 -15.21 -4.03 -9.31
C VAL A 125 -16.06 -3.87 -10.56
N CYS A 126 -16.02 -4.84 -11.49
CA CYS A 126 -16.82 -4.81 -12.71
C CYS A 126 -18.34 -4.77 -12.42
N SER A 127 -18.82 -5.48 -11.39
CA SER A 127 -20.24 -5.44 -11.03
C SER A 127 -20.67 -4.07 -10.49
N VAL A 128 -19.83 -3.41 -9.68
CA VAL A 128 -20.08 -2.05 -9.21
C VAL A 128 -20.05 -1.03 -10.35
N LEU A 129 -19.03 -1.09 -11.21
CA LEU A 129 -18.89 -0.19 -12.37
C LEU A 129 -20.05 -0.34 -13.36
N HIS A 130 -20.48 -1.56 -13.63
CA HIS A 130 -21.63 -1.84 -14.50
C HIS A 130 -22.91 -1.21 -13.95
N ARG A 131 -23.16 -1.35 -12.64
CA ARG A 131 -24.31 -0.72 -11.97
C ARG A 131 -24.27 0.82 -12.03
N LEU A 132 -23.06 1.39 -12.08
CA LEU A 132 -22.83 2.83 -12.23
C LEU A 132 -22.85 3.32 -13.68
N GLY A 133 -23.06 2.42 -14.65
CA GLY A 133 -23.17 2.76 -16.06
C GLY A 133 -21.84 3.00 -16.78
N ALA A 134 -20.74 2.44 -16.29
CA ALA A 134 -19.45 2.50 -16.97
C ALA A 134 -19.35 1.53 -18.17
N HIS A 135 -18.54 1.87 -19.18
CA HIS A 135 -18.14 0.98 -20.25
C HIS A 135 -16.85 0.27 -19.85
N ILE A 136 -16.90 -1.05 -19.62
CA ILE A 136 -15.83 -1.79 -18.99
C ILE A 136 -15.06 -2.63 -20.01
N ALA A 137 -13.75 -2.38 -20.11
CA ALA A 137 -12.81 -3.29 -20.77
C ALA A 137 -11.98 -4.00 -19.69
N ALA A 138 -11.89 -5.34 -19.74
CA ALA A 138 -11.18 -6.13 -18.74
C ALA A 138 -9.97 -6.86 -19.30
N GLY A 139 -8.80 -6.59 -18.70
CA GLY A 139 -7.54 -7.21 -19.06
C GLY A 139 -7.33 -8.55 -18.36
N TYR A 140 -6.98 -9.59 -19.11
CA TYR A 140 -6.60 -10.91 -18.59
C TYR A 140 -5.13 -11.22 -18.86
N HIS A 141 -4.54 -12.13 -18.05
CA HIS A 141 -3.12 -12.48 -18.20
C HIS A 141 -2.90 -13.59 -19.26
N THR A 142 -3.55 -14.73 -19.11
CA THR A 142 -3.28 -15.93 -19.93
C THR A 142 -4.49 -16.39 -20.74
N VAL A 143 -5.68 -16.40 -20.13
CA VAL A 143 -6.90 -16.93 -20.73
C VAL A 143 -8.05 -15.97 -20.48
N PRO A 144 -8.90 -15.69 -21.48
CA PRO A 144 -10.11 -14.91 -21.28
C PRO A 144 -10.97 -15.53 -20.17
N PRO A 145 -11.53 -14.73 -19.27
CA PRO A 145 -12.34 -15.25 -18.18
C PRO A 145 -13.67 -15.81 -18.71
N CYS A 146 -14.14 -16.88 -18.07
CA CYS A 146 -15.42 -17.50 -18.41
C CYS A 146 -16.49 -17.40 -17.32
N THR A 147 -16.32 -16.50 -16.31
CA THR A 147 -17.34 -16.30 -15.27
C THR A 147 -18.54 -15.53 -15.80
N GLU A 148 -19.74 -15.92 -15.35
CA GLU A 148 -21.00 -15.28 -15.77
C GLU A 148 -21.00 -13.78 -15.44
N THR A 149 -20.53 -13.40 -14.25
CA THR A 149 -20.42 -11.98 -13.82
C THR A 149 -19.65 -11.14 -14.83
N LEU A 150 -18.45 -11.58 -15.23
CA LEU A 150 -17.63 -10.82 -16.17
C LEU A 150 -18.25 -10.79 -17.58
N ARG A 151 -18.84 -11.89 -18.05
CA ARG A 151 -19.55 -11.91 -19.36
C ARG A 151 -20.71 -10.93 -19.40
N ARG A 152 -21.41 -10.72 -18.29
CA ARG A 152 -22.55 -9.81 -18.19
C ARG A 152 -22.12 -8.35 -18.06
N THR A 153 -20.99 -8.06 -17.40
CA THR A 153 -20.59 -6.71 -16.99
C THR A 153 -19.53 -6.08 -17.88
N VAL A 154 -18.76 -6.89 -18.61
CA VAL A 154 -17.61 -6.43 -19.39
C VAL A 154 -17.98 -6.40 -20.87
N THR A 155 -17.67 -5.30 -21.54
CA THR A 155 -17.95 -5.08 -22.97
C THR A 155 -16.86 -5.61 -23.88
N ASP A 156 -15.60 -5.59 -23.44
CA ASP A 156 -14.47 -6.14 -24.20
C ASP A 156 -13.42 -6.81 -23.29
N PHE A 157 -12.77 -7.86 -23.77
CA PHE A 157 -11.69 -8.55 -23.09
C PHE A 157 -10.41 -8.48 -23.90
N PHE A 158 -9.29 -8.15 -23.25
CA PHE A 158 -8.00 -8.03 -23.91
C PHE A 158 -6.87 -8.64 -23.06
N PRO A 159 -5.77 -9.13 -23.70
CA PRO A 159 -4.59 -9.52 -22.96
C PRO A 159 -3.89 -8.27 -22.38
N ILE A 160 -3.56 -8.28 -21.09
CA ILE A 160 -2.89 -7.14 -20.41
C ILE A 160 -1.57 -6.78 -21.12
N SER A 161 -0.90 -7.74 -21.75
CA SER A 161 0.32 -7.50 -22.53
C SER A 161 0.12 -6.70 -23.82
N ALA A 162 -1.13 -6.51 -24.26
CA ALA A 162 -1.47 -5.79 -25.49
C ALA A 162 -2.70 -4.88 -25.28
N PRO A 163 -2.60 -3.82 -24.47
CA PRO A 163 -3.71 -2.92 -24.13
C PRO A 163 -4.05 -1.93 -25.25
N ASN A 164 -3.41 -2.02 -26.42
CA ASN A 164 -3.41 -1.02 -27.48
C ASN A 164 -4.80 -0.55 -27.95
N ARG A 165 -5.84 -1.36 -27.76
CA ARG A 165 -7.23 -0.98 -28.13
C ARG A 165 -7.85 0.01 -27.13
N HIS A 166 -7.28 0.12 -25.93
CA HIS A 166 -7.85 0.85 -24.82
C HIS A 166 -6.92 1.97 -24.31
N GLN A 167 -5.97 2.42 -25.14
CA GLN A 167 -5.04 3.49 -24.79
C GLN A 167 -5.71 4.84 -24.49
N ASN A 168 -6.94 5.03 -24.96
CA ASN A 168 -7.72 6.23 -24.71
C ASN A 168 -8.56 6.16 -23.42
N ALA A 169 -8.51 5.04 -22.68
CA ALA A 169 -9.29 4.89 -21.46
C ALA A 169 -8.89 5.96 -20.41
N PRO A 170 -9.84 6.79 -19.97
CA PRO A 170 -9.55 7.85 -19.01
C PRO A 170 -9.37 7.33 -17.57
N ILE A 171 -9.75 6.08 -17.31
CA ILE A 171 -9.68 5.48 -15.98
C ILE A 171 -9.06 4.08 -16.07
N VAL A 172 -8.01 3.85 -15.30
CA VAL A 172 -7.33 2.54 -15.19
C VAL A 172 -7.46 2.02 -13.76
N ILE A 173 -7.90 0.77 -13.60
CA ILE A 173 -8.05 0.11 -12.31
C ILE A 173 -7.19 -1.15 -12.27
N ASN A 174 -6.20 -1.21 -11.38
CA ASN A 174 -5.44 -2.42 -11.13
C ASN A 174 -6.14 -3.30 -10.08
N ALA A 175 -6.71 -4.41 -10.52
CA ALA A 175 -7.27 -5.48 -9.69
C ALA A 175 -6.42 -6.77 -9.72
N THR A 176 -5.15 -6.65 -10.15
CA THR A 176 -4.15 -7.73 -10.11
C THR A 176 -3.25 -7.61 -8.88
N PRO A 177 -2.51 -8.67 -8.49
CA PRO A 177 -1.49 -8.57 -7.45
C PRO A 177 -0.16 -7.95 -7.94
N VAL A 178 -0.05 -7.49 -9.19
CA VAL A 178 1.19 -6.94 -9.75
C VAL A 178 1.52 -5.61 -9.08
N GLY A 179 2.68 -5.54 -8.44
CA GLY A 179 3.13 -4.37 -7.68
C GLY A 179 2.98 -4.50 -6.17
N MET A 180 2.35 -5.58 -5.67
CA MET A 180 2.20 -5.88 -4.24
C MET A 180 3.51 -6.43 -3.64
N TYR A 181 3.82 -6.09 -2.39
CA TYR A 181 4.89 -6.75 -1.65
C TYR A 181 4.64 -8.26 -1.51
N PRO A 182 5.69 -9.09 -1.53
CA PRO A 182 7.12 -8.74 -1.64
C PRO A 182 7.61 -8.50 -3.09
N HIS A 183 6.75 -8.72 -4.13
CA HIS A 183 7.11 -8.64 -5.56
C HIS A 183 6.79 -7.26 -6.17
N ASN A 184 7.06 -6.21 -5.40
CA ASN A 184 6.87 -4.81 -5.79
C ASN A 184 7.86 -4.36 -6.91
N GLY A 185 7.71 -3.10 -7.36
CA GLY A 185 8.59 -2.50 -8.38
C GLY A 185 8.18 -2.80 -9.83
N ARG A 186 7.06 -3.52 -10.02
CA ARG A 186 6.44 -3.75 -11.33
C ARG A 186 5.07 -3.08 -11.39
N ALA A 187 4.71 -2.59 -12.56
CA ALA A 187 3.35 -2.14 -12.87
C ALA A 187 2.73 -3.08 -13.90
N PRO A 188 1.41 -3.29 -13.87
CA PRO A 188 0.74 -4.15 -14.85
C PRO A 188 0.72 -3.56 -16.27
N VAL A 189 0.77 -2.22 -16.38
CA VAL A 189 0.86 -1.46 -17.63
C VAL A 189 1.81 -0.28 -17.45
N ASN A 190 2.27 0.32 -18.54
CA ASN A 190 2.98 1.60 -18.53
C ASN A 190 1.97 2.72 -18.77
N LEU A 191 1.78 3.63 -17.80
CA LEU A 191 0.81 4.73 -17.91
C LEU A 191 1.16 5.75 -18.99
N ALA A 192 2.42 5.85 -19.40
CA ALA A 192 2.80 6.69 -20.53
C ALA A 192 2.15 6.26 -21.87
N ASP A 193 1.66 5.00 -21.94
CA ASP A 193 0.94 4.48 -23.11
C ASP A 193 -0.55 4.90 -23.10
N PHE A 194 -1.01 5.62 -22.08
CA PHE A 194 -2.41 6.05 -21.90
C PHE A 194 -2.53 7.58 -21.84
N PRO A 195 -2.41 8.28 -22.96
CA PRO A 195 -2.29 9.75 -23.01
C PRO A 195 -3.53 10.52 -22.50
N HIS A 196 -4.67 9.83 -22.37
CA HIS A 196 -5.92 10.41 -21.88
C HIS A 196 -6.31 9.90 -20.47
N CYS A 197 -5.40 9.19 -19.78
CA CYS A 197 -5.65 8.71 -18.44
C CYS A 197 -5.70 9.87 -17.44
N GLU A 198 -6.82 10.03 -16.75
CA GLU A 198 -7.07 11.05 -15.76
C GLU A 198 -6.98 10.49 -14.33
N ALA A 199 -7.32 9.22 -14.15
CA ALA A 199 -7.36 8.59 -12.84
C ALA A 199 -6.90 7.12 -12.87
N VAL A 200 -6.13 6.75 -11.86
CA VAL A 200 -5.66 5.38 -11.62
C VAL A 200 -6.09 4.92 -10.24
N PHE A 201 -6.78 3.79 -10.19
CA PHE A 201 -7.10 3.10 -8.94
C PHE A 201 -6.26 1.83 -8.86
N ASP A 202 -5.44 1.70 -7.82
CA ASP A 202 -4.73 0.47 -7.54
C ASP A 202 -5.31 -0.17 -6.28
N LEU A 203 -5.95 -1.33 -6.38
CA LEU A 203 -6.58 -2.00 -5.23
C LEU A 203 -5.54 -2.51 -4.21
N ILE A 204 -4.27 -2.42 -4.53
CA ILE A 204 -3.17 -2.72 -3.62
C ILE A 204 -3.03 -1.58 -2.60
N TYR A 205 -2.84 -1.95 -1.33
CA TYR A 205 -2.54 -1.03 -0.23
C TYR A 205 -1.17 -1.30 0.43
N ASN A 206 -0.48 -2.34 -0.01
CA ASN A 206 0.84 -2.75 0.48
C ASN A 206 1.77 -3.08 -0.69
N PRO A 207 2.63 -2.15 -1.12
CA PRO A 207 2.88 -0.82 -0.55
C PRO A 207 1.73 0.18 -0.75
N LEU A 208 1.77 1.30 -0.01
CA LEU A 208 0.80 2.39 -0.16
C LEU A 208 0.88 3.08 -1.52
N ARG A 209 2.08 3.18 -2.11
CA ARG A 209 2.35 3.70 -3.45
C ARG A 209 3.05 2.62 -4.28
N THR A 210 2.29 1.92 -5.09
CA THR A 210 2.85 0.91 -6.03
C THR A 210 3.64 1.57 -7.16
N ALA A 211 4.36 0.78 -7.94
CA ALA A 211 5.04 1.31 -9.12
C ALA A 211 4.06 1.97 -10.12
N LEU A 212 2.82 1.48 -10.20
CA LEU A 212 1.76 2.09 -11.02
C LEU A 212 1.37 3.48 -10.48
N LEU A 213 1.16 3.61 -9.17
CA LEU A 213 0.82 4.90 -8.55
C LEU A 213 1.97 5.90 -8.60
N LEU A 214 3.23 5.44 -8.50
CA LEU A 214 4.40 6.32 -8.69
C LEU A 214 4.56 6.81 -10.13
N GLN A 215 4.15 6.01 -11.14
CA GLN A 215 4.02 6.49 -12.52
C GLN A 215 2.92 7.55 -12.63
N ALA A 216 1.77 7.33 -12.00
CA ALA A 216 0.67 8.29 -11.98
C ALA A 216 1.12 9.64 -11.39
N GLU A 217 1.84 9.63 -10.24
CA GLU A 217 2.42 10.84 -9.65
C GLU A 217 3.37 11.58 -10.63
N THR A 218 4.22 10.84 -11.34
CA THR A 218 5.19 11.43 -12.29
C THR A 218 4.52 12.03 -13.52
N LEU A 219 3.37 11.48 -13.92
CA LEU A 219 2.58 11.93 -15.08
C LEU A 219 1.44 12.88 -14.68
N GLU A 220 1.40 13.33 -13.42
CA GLU A 220 0.35 14.21 -12.86
C GLU A 220 -1.07 13.63 -13.00
N ILE A 221 -1.19 12.28 -13.04
CA ILE A 221 -2.46 11.55 -13.07
C ILE A 221 -2.93 11.32 -11.62
N GLN A 222 -4.23 11.48 -11.36
CA GLN A 222 -4.79 11.23 -10.04
C GLN A 222 -4.68 9.75 -9.66
N GLY A 223 -4.00 9.44 -8.55
CA GLY A 223 -3.73 8.08 -8.10
C GLY A 223 -4.43 7.77 -6.77
N PHE A 224 -5.11 6.61 -6.70
CA PHE A 224 -5.83 6.15 -5.50
C PHE A 224 -5.43 4.72 -5.17
N ASN A 225 -4.98 4.48 -3.93
CA ASN A 225 -4.63 3.13 -3.46
C ASN A 225 -5.83 2.40 -2.82
N GLY A 226 -5.66 1.11 -2.53
CA GLY A 226 -6.70 0.24 -1.99
C GLY A 226 -6.99 0.39 -0.49
N LEU A 227 -6.30 1.26 0.25
CA LEU A 227 -6.47 1.39 1.71
C LEU A 227 -7.89 1.83 2.11
N PRO A 228 -8.52 2.84 1.47
CA PRO A 228 -9.91 3.20 1.76
C PRO A 228 -10.89 2.06 1.51
N MET A 229 -10.70 1.31 0.41
CA MET A 229 -11.51 0.12 0.10
C MET A 229 -11.36 -0.95 1.18
N LEU A 230 -10.13 -1.21 1.63
CA LEU A 230 -9.87 -2.18 2.71
C LEU A 230 -10.57 -1.81 4.01
N CYS A 231 -10.55 -0.54 4.41
CA CYS A 231 -11.18 -0.08 5.64
C CYS A 231 -12.72 -0.09 5.53
N ALA A 232 -13.26 0.33 4.41
CA ALA A 232 -14.69 0.39 4.20
C ALA A 232 -15.34 -1.01 4.08
N GLN A 233 -14.69 -1.97 3.38
CA GLN A 233 -15.20 -3.35 3.34
C GLN A 233 -15.19 -4.02 4.73
N ALA A 234 -14.17 -3.73 5.57
CA ALA A 234 -14.13 -4.22 6.94
C ALA A 234 -15.24 -3.62 7.81
N ALA A 235 -15.56 -2.34 7.61
CA ALA A 235 -16.66 -1.68 8.29
C ALA A 235 -18.02 -2.25 7.87
N ALA A 236 -18.20 -2.52 6.58
CA ALA A 236 -19.42 -3.20 6.10
C ALA A 236 -19.54 -4.61 6.66
N ALA A 237 -18.44 -5.37 6.73
CA ALA A 237 -18.42 -6.69 7.38
C ALA A 237 -18.77 -6.60 8.88
N ALA A 238 -18.21 -5.62 9.60
CA ALA A 238 -18.56 -5.37 11.00
C ALA A 238 -20.05 -5.06 11.18
N SER A 239 -20.64 -4.31 10.23
CA SER A 239 -22.09 -4.03 10.23
C SER A 239 -22.91 -5.29 10.02
N VAL A 240 -22.49 -6.21 9.14
CA VAL A 240 -23.12 -7.52 8.95
C VAL A 240 -23.03 -8.36 10.21
N PHE A 241 -21.86 -8.39 10.88
CA PHE A 241 -21.66 -9.18 12.10
C PHE A 241 -22.50 -8.67 13.27
N THR A 242 -22.55 -7.38 13.47
CA THR A 242 -23.18 -6.76 14.64
C THR A 242 -24.66 -6.38 14.42
N GLY A 243 -25.14 -6.34 13.18
CA GLY A 243 -26.44 -5.81 12.82
C GLY A 243 -26.57 -4.27 12.94
N ALA A 244 -25.46 -3.58 13.25
CA ALA A 244 -25.44 -2.12 13.45
C ALA A 244 -24.53 -1.43 12.40
N PRO A 245 -24.97 -0.33 11.77
CA PRO A 245 -24.18 0.35 10.76
C PRO A 245 -22.93 1.01 11.35
N VAL A 246 -21.81 0.93 10.64
CA VAL A 246 -20.58 1.66 10.97
C VAL A 246 -20.57 3.00 10.23
N SER A 247 -20.36 4.09 10.96
CA SER A 247 -20.35 5.44 10.38
C SER A 247 -19.12 5.71 9.49
N TYR A 248 -19.26 6.59 8.51
CA TYR A 248 -18.15 7.04 7.66
C TYR A 248 -17.01 7.69 8.47
N GLU A 249 -17.35 8.39 9.55
CA GLU A 249 -16.34 8.94 10.46
C GLU A 249 -15.48 7.83 11.08
N LYS A 250 -16.09 6.72 11.50
CA LYS A 250 -15.38 5.58 12.07
C LYS A 250 -14.51 4.89 11.02
N ILE A 251 -14.98 4.82 9.76
CA ILE A 251 -14.17 4.31 8.64
C ILE A 251 -12.93 5.18 8.42
N ARG A 252 -13.09 6.51 8.37
CA ARG A 252 -11.98 7.45 8.21
C ARG A 252 -10.96 7.34 9.34
N ARG A 253 -11.40 7.27 10.58
CA ARG A 253 -10.50 7.07 11.75
C ARG A 253 -9.72 5.75 11.65
N ALA A 254 -10.36 4.68 11.20
CA ALA A 254 -9.69 3.40 10.99
C ALA A 254 -8.66 3.48 9.85
N GLU A 255 -8.98 4.18 8.77
CA GLU A 255 -8.07 4.43 7.65
C GLU A 255 -6.85 5.23 8.09
N ASP A 256 -7.03 6.35 8.82
CA ASP A 256 -5.93 7.17 9.33
C ASP A 256 -5.03 6.39 10.29
N THR A 257 -5.64 5.59 11.17
CA THR A 257 -4.91 4.74 12.10
C THR A 257 -4.07 3.71 11.38
N LEU A 258 -4.67 3.03 10.38
CA LEU A 258 -3.94 2.02 9.61
C LEU A 258 -2.87 2.64 8.72
N ARG A 259 -3.13 3.78 8.08
CA ARG A 259 -2.13 4.51 7.29
C ARG A 259 -0.92 4.85 8.14
N ARG A 260 -1.11 5.47 9.30
CA ARG A 260 -0.03 5.82 10.24
C ARG A 260 0.76 4.60 10.70
N LYS A 261 0.11 3.43 10.84
CA LYS A 261 0.78 2.19 11.21
C LYS A 261 1.59 1.57 10.07
N LEU A 262 1.16 1.76 8.82
CA LEU A 262 1.83 1.20 7.64
C LEU A 262 2.96 2.09 7.13
N GLU A 263 2.78 3.40 7.16
CA GLU A 263 3.69 4.35 6.55
C GLU A 263 5.00 4.48 7.35
N ASN A 264 6.12 4.33 6.67
CA ASN A 264 7.44 4.61 7.21
C ASN A 264 7.72 6.12 7.21
N ILE A 265 8.50 6.59 8.17
CA ILE A 265 9.03 7.95 8.16
C ILE A 265 10.51 7.86 7.80
N ILE A 266 10.90 8.47 6.71
CA ILE A 266 12.25 8.32 6.14
C ILE A 266 12.97 9.65 6.16
N LEU A 267 14.11 9.72 6.85
CA LEU A 267 14.92 10.92 6.94
C LEU A 267 16.06 10.86 5.92
N ILE A 268 16.05 11.78 4.96
CA ILE A 268 17.15 12.03 4.02
C ILE A 268 17.83 13.37 4.34
N GLY A 269 19.03 13.60 3.80
CA GLY A 269 19.76 14.87 3.97
C GLY A 269 21.26 14.67 4.05
N MET A 270 21.98 15.77 4.14
CA MET A 270 23.44 15.80 4.15
C MET A 270 24.06 14.90 5.24
N PRO A 271 25.25 14.34 5.02
CA PRO A 271 26.04 13.76 6.09
C PRO A 271 26.23 14.78 7.21
N GLY A 272 25.90 14.43 8.47
CA GLY A 272 25.99 15.35 9.60
C GLY A 272 24.79 16.25 9.86
N SER A 273 23.73 16.10 9.10
CA SER A 273 22.50 16.88 9.35
C SER A 273 21.72 16.43 10.61
N GLY A 274 22.09 15.31 11.23
CA GLY A 274 21.46 14.83 12.48
C GLY A 274 20.37 13.77 12.25
N LYS A 275 20.28 13.14 11.07
CA LYS A 275 19.28 12.13 10.73
C LYS A 275 19.15 11.00 11.75
N THR A 276 20.25 10.31 12.04
CA THR A 276 20.27 9.19 13.01
C THR A 276 19.79 9.62 14.40
N THR A 277 20.22 10.80 14.88
CA THR A 277 19.78 11.34 16.17
C THR A 277 18.28 11.60 16.19
N LEU A 278 17.76 12.31 15.17
CA LEU A 278 16.34 12.63 15.09
C LEU A 278 15.48 11.39 14.79
N ALA A 279 15.98 10.46 13.99
CA ALA A 279 15.28 9.19 13.74
C ALA A 279 15.07 8.39 15.05
N ARG A 280 16.09 8.29 15.90
CA ARG A 280 15.99 7.60 17.21
C ARG A 280 15.05 8.32 18.17
N LEU A 281 15.11 9.64 18.23
CA LEU A 281 14.21 10.45 19.07
C LEU A 281 12.75 10.32 18.61
N LEU A 282 12.52 10.45 17.31
CA LEU A 282 11.19 10.31 16.69
C LEU A 282 10.61 8.90 16.87
N ALA A 283 11.43 7.88 16.63
CA ALA A 283 11.03 6.49 16.81
C ALA A 283 10.61 6.19 18.25
N LYS A 284 11.39 6.69 19.24
CA LYS A 284 11.06 6.57 20.65
C LYS A 284 9.74 7.28 21.00
N ASP A 285 9.52 8.50 20.49
CA ASP A 285 8.32 9.29 20.75
C ASP A 285 7.06 8.63 20.14
N LEU A 286 7.19 8.04 18.95
CA LEU A 286 6.10 7.39 18.25
C LEU A 286 5.90 5.91 18.62
N GLY A 287 6.77 5.32 19.45
CA GLY A 287 6.76 3.89 19.77
C GLY A 287 7.04 3.00 18.54
N ARG A 288 7.89 3.47 17.60
CA ARG A 288 8.24 2.77 16.37
C ARG A 288 9.65 2.20 16.41
N GLU A 289 9.91 1.18 15.58
CA GLU A 289 11.26 0.70 15.33
C GLU A 289 12.08 1.79 14.60
N CYS A 290 13.33 2.01 15.05
CA CYS A 290 14.28 2.86 14.35
C CYS A 290 15.24 1.99 13.54
N LEU A 291 15.37 2.28 12.26
CA LEU A 291 16.29 1.62 11.35
C LEU A 291 17.32 2.64 10.83
N ASP A 292 18.58 2.22 10.74
CA ASP A 292 19.67 3.04 10.20
C ASP A 292 20.42 2.27 9.12
N CYS A 293 20.58 2.88 7.94
CA CYS A 293 21.24 2.21 6.80
C CYS A 293 22.70 1.92 7.05
N ASP A 294 23.42 2.76 7.81
CA ASP A 294 24.83 2.55 8.11
C ASP A 294 24.98 1.40 9.14
N GLU A 295 24.07 1.26 10.11
CA GLU A 295 24.02 0.13 11.04
C GLU A 295 23.69 -1.19 10.31
N GLU A 296 22.76 -1.16 9.37
CA GLU A 296 22.41 -2.33 8.55
C GLU A 296 23.55 -2.75 7.63
N LEU A 297 24.29 -1.78 7.06
CA LEU A 297 25.51 -2.07 6.30
C LEU A 297 26.54 -2.81 7.15
N LEU A 298 26.80 -2.28 8.35
CA LEU A 298 27.74 -2.91 9.30
C LEU A 298 27.28 -4.33 9.66
N ARG A 299 26.00 -4.52 9.91
CA ARG A 299 25.43 -5.84 10.23
C ARG A 299 25.58 -6.85 9.10
N ARG A 300 25.41 -6.43 7.83
CA ARG A 300 25.51 -7.32 6.65
C ARG A 300 26.94 -7.63 6.27
N THR A 301 27.84 -6.67 6.41
CA THR A 301 29.19 -6.75 5.80
C THR A 301 30.30 -6.86 6.84
N GLY A 302 30.03 -6.57 8.11
CA GLY A 302 31.04 -6.45 9.16
C GLY A 302 31.93 -5.21 9.01
N LEU A 303 31.63 -4.29 8.09
CA LEU A 303 32.42 -3.09 7.80
C LEU A 303 31.58 -1.83 8.06
N THR A 304 32.20 -0.82 8.63
CA THR A 304 31.63 0.53 8.65
C THR A 304 31.52 1.11 7.25
N ALA A 305 30.69 2.14 7.05
CA ALA A 305 30.56 2.82 5.76
C ALA A 305 31.92 3.33 5.23
N GLU A 306 32.81 3.83 6.11
CA GLU A 306 34.14 4.28 5.76
C GLU A 306 35.04 3.13 5.31
N GLU A 307 35.09 2.03 6.07
CA GLU A 307 35.89 0.85 5.74
C GLU A 307 35.42 0.20 4.44
N PHE A 308 34.09 0.15 4.22
CA PHE A 308 33.52 -0.42 3.00
C PHE A 308 33.90 0.42 1.77
N LEU A 309 33.79 1.75 1.86
CA LEU A 309 34.19 2.66 0.78
C LEU A 309 35.67 2.54 0.44
N ILE A 310 36.54 2.40 1.45
CA ILE A 310 37.99 2.26 1.24
C ILE A 310 38.32 0.88 0.59
N LYS A 311 37.67 -0.19 1.05
CA LYS A 311 37.97 -1.56 0.59
C LYS A 311 37.32 -1.93 -0.74
N GLN A 312 36.08 -1.49 -0.97
CA GLN A 312 35.23 -1.94 -2.08
C GLN A 312 34.93 -0.83 -3.11
N GLY A 313 35.20 0.42 -2.76
CA GLY A 313 34.95 1.56 -3.62
C GLY A 313 33.50 2.08 -3.58
N GLU A 314 33.28 3.27 -4.16
CA GLU A 314 31.97 3.95 -4.08
C GLU A 314 30.88 3.23 -4.87
N ALA A 315 31.18 2.65 -6.02
CA ALA A 315 30.18 1.95 -6.84
C ALA A 315 29.56 0.75 -6.08
N ALA A 316 30.40 -0.09 -5.44
CA ALA A 316 29.94 -1.21 -4.62
C ALA A 316 29.17 -0.73 -3.38
N PHE A 317 29.63 0.35 -2.75
CA PHE A 317 28.92 0.96 -1.62
C PHE A 317 27.50 1.40 -2.02
N ARG A 318 27.34 2.14 -3.13
CA ARG A 318 26.03 2.59 -3.61
C ARG A 318 25.13 1.43 -4.01
N GLN A 319 25.68 0.37 -4.58
CA GLN A 319 24.91 -0.84 -4.87
C GLN A 319 24.36 -1.49 -3.58
N THR A 320 25.20 -1.67 -2.59
CA THR A 320 24.81 -2.25 -1.29
C THR A 320 23.82 -1.33 -0.54
N GLU A 321 24.03 -0.01 -0.57
CA GLU A 321 23.09 0.98 -0.01
C GLU A 321 21.70 0.84 -0.66
N THR A 322 21.60 0.70 -1.98
CA THR A 322 20.34 0.47 -2.69
C THR A 322 19.66 -0.84 -2.29
N GLU A 323 20.41 -1.92 -2.10
CA GLU A 323 19.89 -3.22 -1.63
C GLU A 323 19.35 -3.13 -0.21
N ILE A 324 20.05 -2.43 0.68
CA ILE A 324 19.60 -2.14 2.03
C ILE A 324 18.28 -1.35 2.00
N LEU A 325 18.21 -0.27 1.22
CA LEU A 325 16.99 0.54 1.08
C LEU A 325 15.82 -0.26 0.53
N ARG A 326 16.07 -1.18 -0.42
CA ARG A 326 15.04 -2.08 -0.97
C ARG A 326 14.43 -2.99 0.09
N ASP A 327 15.25 -3.47 1.02
CA ASP A 327 14.76 -4.38 2.07
C ASP A 327 14.13 -3.61 3.23
N LEU A 328 14.76 -2.53 3.69
CA LEU A 328 14.25 -1.72 4.81
C LEU A 328 12.98 -0.95 4.41
N GLY A 329 12.88 -0.49 3.17
CA GLY A 329 11.70 0.22 2.65
C GLY A 329 10.42 -0.63 2.62
N LYS A 330 10.55 -1.98 2.64
CA LYS A 330 9.40 -2.90 2.73
C LYS A 330 8.87 -3.09 4.15
N ARG A 331 9.59 -2.63 5.17
CA ARG A 331 9.11 -2.66 6.56
C ARG A 331 7.94 -1.68 6.72
N TRP A 332 7.19 -1.85 7.80
CA TRP A 332 6.02 -1.03 8.08
C TRP A 332 6.19 -0.25 9.38
N GLY A 333 5.73 0.99 9.37
CA GLY A 333 5.64 1.81 10.56
C GLY A 333 6.99 2.08 11.23
N THR A 334 8.07 2.10 10.47
CA THR A 334 9.42 2.34 10.98
C THR A 334 9.82 3.80 10.79
N VAL A 335 10.86 4.21 11.52
CA VAL A 335 11.59 5.44 11.24
C VAL A 335 12.95 5.06 10.69
N LEU A 336 13.22 5.44 9.44
CA LEU A 336 14.43 5.08 8.72
C LEU A 336 15.37 6.28 8.56
N SER A 337 16.60 6.15 9.04
CA SER A 337 17.72 7.07 8.75
C SER A 337 18.53 6.54 7.57
N THR A 338 18.69 7.35 6.53
CA THR A 338 19.43 6.97 5.31
C THR A 338 20.85 7.50 5.30
N GLY A 339 21.70 6.91 4.46
CA GLY A 339 23.00 7.49 4.09
C GLY A 339 22.82 8.81 3.33
N GLY A 340 23.74 9.77 3.54
CA GLY A 340 23.63 11.10 2.91
C GLY A 340 23.80 11.10 1.38
N GLY A 341 24.19 9.99 0.78
CA GLY A 341 24.34 9.84 -0.66
C GLY A 341 23.26 9.01 -1.33
N CYS A 342 22.26 8.53 -0.60
CA CYS A 342 21.19 7.69 -1.15
C CYS A 342 20.45 8.34 -2.33
N VAL A 343 20.40 9.67 -2.37
CA VAL A 343 19.75 10.47 -3.44
C VAL A 343 20.54 10.51 -4.75
N THR A 344 21.79 10.03 -4.76
CA THR A 344 22.60 10.03 -5.99
C THR A 344 22.22 8.91 -6.98
N ARG A 345 21.37 7.97 -6.56
CA ARG A 345 20.83 6.91 -7.41
C ARG A 345 19.31 7.08 -7.57
N PRO A 346 18.82 7.40 -8.78
CA PRO A 346 17.40 7.69 -9.02
C PRO A 346 16.45 6.55 -8.60
N GLU A 347 16.89 5.28 -8.72
CA GLU A 347 16.09 4.14 -8.31
C GLU A 347 15.75 4.12 -6.81
N ASN A 348 16.57 4.75 -5.97
CA ASN A 348 16.30 4.83 -4.54
C ASN A 348 15.07 5.69 -4.23
N ARG A 349 14.74 6.67 -5.07
CA ARG A 349 13.53 7.48 -4.94
C ARG A 349 12.29 6.61 -4.88
N THR A 350 12.14 5.72 -5.84
CA THR A 350 11.02 4.75 -5.89
C THR A 350 11.00 3.85 -4.65
N LEU A 351 12.17 3.29 -4.26
CA LEU A 351 12.26 2.39 -3.11
C LEU A 351 11.85 3.06 -1.79
N LEU A 352 12.21 4.33 -1.59
CA LEU A 352 11.86 5.08 -0.40
C LEU A 352 10.39 5.51 -0.41
N ARG A 353 9.89 6.00 -1.55
CA ARG A 353 8.52 6.55 -1.65
C ARG A 353 7.42 5.51 -1.68
N GLN A 354 7.70 4.24 -2.03
CA GLN A 354 6.66 3.21 -2.12
C GLN A 354 5.83 3.04 -0.84
N ASN A 355 6.48 3.08 0.32
CA ASN A 355 5.78 2.93 1.60
C ASN A 355 6.25 3.95 2.64
N GLY A 356 6.94 4.99 2.22
CA GLY A 356 7.55 5.96 3.11
C GLY A 356 7.17 7.40 2.77
N ARG A 357 7.00 8.18 3.81
CA ARG A 357 6.99 9.63 3.76
C ARG A 357 8.41 10.12 3.94
N VAL A 358 8.96 10.72 2.90
CA VAL A 358 10.37 11.09 2.83
C VAL A 358 10.53 12.55 3.27
N LEU A 359 11.25 12.77 4.37
CA LEU A 359 11.49 14.08 4.93
C LEU A 359 12.96 14.48 4.73
N TRP A 360 13.18 15.58 4.04
CA TRP A 360 14.51 16.15 3.90
C TRP A 360 14.90 16.97 5.13
N LEU A 361 15.87 16.46 5.90
CA LEU A 361 16.42 17.16 7.06
C LEU A 361 17.47 18.17 6.59
N GLN A 362 17.07 19.43 6.52
CA GLN A 362 17.92 20.55 6.13
C GLN A 362 18.78 21.03 7.31
N ARG A 363 20.06 21.19 7.07
CA ARG A 363 21.00 21.80 8.01
C ARG A 363 21.97 22.69 7.25
N ASP A 364 22.26 23.85 7.82
CA ASP A 364 23.27 24.78 7.30
C ASP A 364 24.59 24.02 7.07
N PRO A 365 25.19 24.07 5.87
CA PRO A 365 26.43 23.40 5.57
C PRO A 365 27.57 23.74 6.54
N ASP A 366 27.58 24.97 7.09
CA ASP A 366 28.62 25.44 8.02
C ASP A 366 28.44 24.86 9.44
N LYS A 367 27.27 24.25 9.74
CA LYS A 367 26.94 23.59 11.01
C LYS A 367 26.99 22.06 10.94
N LEU A 368 27.43 21.48 9.83
CA LEU A 368 27.50 20.02 9.68
C LEU A 368 28.64 19.44 10.51
N ALA A 369 28.37 18.32 11.21
CA ALA A 369 29.41 17.55 11.89
C ALA A 369 30.30 16.84 10.87
N LEU A 370 31.59 17.12 10.84
CA LEU A 370 32.52 16.68 9.79
C LEU A 370 33.34 15.42 10.14
N SER A 371 33.42 15.04 11.41
CA SER A 371 34.23 13.91 11.87
C SER A 371 33.73 12.56 11.34
N GLY A 372 34.66 11.68 10.91
CA GLY A 372 34.39 10.30 10.48
C GLY A 372 33.72 10.18 9.09
N ARG A 373 34.01 11.09 8.13
CA ARG A 373 33.28 11.14 6.83
C ARG A 373 34.23 11.16 5.63
N PRO A 374 34.51 9.99 5.01
CA PRO A 374 35.48 9.88 3.95
C PRO A 374 35.16 10.66 2.70
N LEU A 375 33.87 10.83 2.35
CA LEU A 375 33.45 11.61 1.17
C LEU A 375 33.69 13.10 1.28
N LEU A 376 33.94 13.65 2.49
CA LEU A 376 34.31 15.05 2.70
C LEU A 376 35.82 15.28 2.62
N ARG A 377 36.65 14.26 2.42
CA ARG A 377 38.10 14.43 2.30
C ARG A 377 38.49 15.20 1.04
N ASN A 378 37.70 15.08 -0.04
CA ASN A 378 37.97 15.65 -1.36
C ASN A 378 37.04 16.82 -1.75
N THR A 379 36.15 17.27 -0.86
CA THR A 379 35.17 18.34 -1.15
C THR A 379 34.78 19.08 0.12
N THR A 380 34.33 20.33 -0.02
CA THR A 380 33.77 21.07 1.11
C THR A 380 32.32 20.70 1.37
N PRO A 381 31.81 20.82 2.62
CA PRO A 381 30.40 20.61 2.93
C PRO A 381 29.46 21.44 2.05
N ARG A 382 29.82 22.69 1.76
CA ARG A 382 29.04 23.60 0.92
C ARG A 382 29.01 23.13 -0.54
N ALA A 383 30.14 22.72 -1.12
CA ALA A 383 30.20 22.19 -2.47
C ALA A 383 29.37 20.88 -2.61
N LEU A 384 29.45 20.00 -1.61
CA LEU A 384 28.65 18.77 -1.59
C LEU A 384 27.15 19.08 -1.43
N TYR A 385 26.78 20.09 -0.65
CA TYR A 385 25.39 20.53 -0.51
C TYR A 385 24.85 21.08 -1.84
N GLU A 386 25.58 21.98 -2.50
CA GLU A 386 25.18 22.53 -3.79
C GLU A 386 24.99 21.44 -4.86
N ALA A 387 25.85 20.40 -4.86
CA ALA A 387 25.75 19.27 -5.78
C ALA A 387 24.53 18.34 -5.50
N ARG A 388 23.92 18.39 -4.30
CA ARG A 388 22.88 17.44 -3.87
C ARG A 388 21.55 18.08 -3.48
N LYS A 389 21.48 19.38 -3.27
CA LYS A 389 20.25 20.05 -2.79
C LYS A 389 19.03 19.77 -3.67
N ASP A 390 19.21 19.80 -4.99
CA ASP A 390 18.14 19.57 -5.95
C ASP A 390 17.71 18.09 -5.95
N LEU A 391 18.65 17.16 -5.72
CA LEU A 391 18.34 15.74 -5.56
C LEU A 391 17.54 15.47 -4.27
N TYR A 392 17.90 16.12 -3.16
CA TYR A 392 17.11 16.01 -1.93
C TYR A 392 15.71 16.58 -2.11
N ALA A 393 15.57 17.71 -2.81
CA ALA A 393 14.27 18.32 -3.09
C ALA A 393 13.38 17.41 -3.96
N ASP A 394 13.96 16.74 -4.98
CA ASP A 394 13.22 15.79 -5.82
C ASP A 394 12.79 14.52 -5.06
N PHE A 395 13.60 14.07 -4.10
CA PHE A 395 13.32 12.84 -3.36
C PHE A 395 12.31 13.02 -2.24
N CYS A 396 12.24 14.21 -1.60
CA CYS A 396 11.41 14.42 -0.42
C CYS A 396 9.94 14.70 -0.76
N ASP A 397 9.08 14.35 0.18
CA ASP A 397 7.69 14.83 0.21
C ASP A 397 7.63 16.20 0.91
N GLU A 398 8.42 16.42 1.98
CA GLU A 398 8.54 17.69 2.70
C GLU A 398 9.95 17.89 3.27
N ALA A 399 10.24 19.13 3.70
CA ALA A 399 11.50 19.49 4.31
C ALA A 399 11.32 19.99 5.75
N ALA A 400 12.25 19.58 6.65
CA ALA A 400 12.33 20.02 8.03
C ALA A 400 13.71 20.63 8.32
N SER A 401 13.75 21.77 9.03
CA SER A 401 15.01 22.40 9.42
C SER A 401 15.57 21.79 10.70
N ASN A 402 16.88 21.54 10.75
CA ASN A 402 17.62 21.12 11.93
C ASN A 402 18.81 22.05 12.22
N ASN A 403 18.59 23.35 12.12
CA ASN A 403 19.62 24.37 12.37
C ASN A 403 19.76 24.75 13.84
N ALA A 404 18.78 24.41 14.67
CA ALA A 404 18.75 24.61 16.11
C ALA A 404 19.14 23.32 16.86
N ASP A 405 18.63 23.15 18.06
CA ASP A 405 18.79 21.93 18.85
C ASP A 405 17.89 20.78 18.32
N PRO A 406 18.22 19.52 18.65
CA PRO A 406 17.44 18.37 18.20
C PRO A 406 15.96 18.38 18.65
N ALA A 407 15.62 19.02 19.77
CA ALA A 407 14.25 19.06 20.25
C ALA A 407 13.36 19.92 19.34
N ARG A 408 13.89 21.06 18.84
CA ARG A 408 13.19 21.87 17.83
C ARG A 408 13.05 21.16 16.49
N GLY A 409 14.10 20.44 16.04
CA GLY A 409 14.02 19.62 14.83
C GLY A 409 12.96 18.54 14.94
N LEU A 410 12.88 17.86 16.08
CA LEU A 410 11.84 16.86 16.37
C LEU A 410 10.43 17.48 16.36
N ALA A 411 10.24 18.63 17.01
CA ALA A 411 8.95 19.31 17.06
C ALA A 411 8.46 19.70 15.66
N GLN A 412 9.35 20.20 14.80
CA GLN A 412 9.00 20.52 13.42
C GLN A 412 8.63 19.27 12.59
N ILE A 413 9.35 18.17 12.74
CA ILE A 413 8.98 16.90 12.08
C ILE A 413 7.58 16.46 12.53
N LYS A 414 7.28 16.52 13.84
CA LYS A 414 5.94 16.15 14.36
C LYS A 414 4.85 17.04 13.79
N GLU A 415 5.05 18.36 13.73
CA GLU A 415 4.10 19.29 13.12
C GLU A 415 3.83 18.96 11.63
N ILE A 416 4.87 18.59 10.87
CA ILE A 416 4.71 18.12 9.49
C ILE A 416 3.85 16.86 9.42
N LEU A 417 4.11 15.87 10.30
CA LEU A 417 3.38 14.60 10.33
C LEU A 417 1.92 14.74 10.79
N GLU A 418 1.57 15.77 11.54
CA GLU A 418 0.20 16.04 12.02
C GLU A 418 -0.67 16.74 10.98
N LYS A 419 -0.07 17.53 10.07
CA LYS A 419 -0.80 18.29 9.02
C LYS A 419 -1.26 17.45 7.83
N SER A 420 -0.98 16.19 7.82
CA SER A 420 -1.24 15.23 6.73
C SER A 420 -2.22 14.17 7.21
#